data_f96c27d765dfc4a2632b384b50614fe1
#
_entry.id   f96c27d765dfc4a2632b384b50614fe1
#
_cell.length_a   1.000
_cell.length_b   1.000
_cell.length_c   1.000
_cell.angle_alpha   90.00
_cell.angle_beta   90.00
_cell.angle_gamma   90.00
#
_symmetry.space_group_name_H-M   'P 1'
#
loop_
_entity.id
_entity.type
_entity.pdbx_description
1 polymer ?
#
loop_
_entity_poly.entity_id
_entity_poly.type
_entity_poly.pdbx_seq_one_letter_code
_entity_poly.pdbx_strand_id
1 'polypeptide(L)'
;MRFLRENSLSIFFGVLLVGSLIGQSFAGLHQFNADALTHHESTYTWFRYVTSSEFGGDVMENWQSEFLQFSLYILSTVWLLQRGSSESESPEDLGLMSDKSQLVGRYAKRNSPPWAKASGPRRFLYENSLILAMTFCFFGSWLCQSVNGWRAYNHQQLEHKESTITWGEYWGNADFWDRSLQNWQSEFLAIGSMAVFTIYLRQRGSPESKPVGAAHDATGISN
;
A
#
# COMPACT_ATOMS: atom_id res chain seq x y z
N MET A 1 -20.63 -16.48 -15.54
CA MET A 1 -19.60 -15.88 -16.44
C MET A 1 -19.56 -14.35 -16.41
N ARG A 2 -20.70 -13.62 -16.40
CA ARG A 2 -20.70 -12.13 -16.38
C ARG A 2 -19.97 -11.54 -15.17
N PHE A 3 -20.24 -12.03 -13.96
CA PHE A 3 -19.59 -11.59 -12.72
C PHE A 3 -18.04 -11.72 -12.78
N LEU A 4 -17.53 -12.85 -13.25
CA LEU A 4 -16.08 -13.07 -13.38
C LEU A 4 -15.42 -12.11 -14.36
N ARG A 5 -16.11 -11.78 -15.46
CA ARG A 5 -15.58 -10.85 -16.45
C ARG A 5 -15.60 -9.41 -15.94
N GLU A 6 -16.69 -9.02 -15.28
CA GLU A 6 -16.86 -7.66 -14.74
C GLU A 6 -15.96 -7.36 -13.53
N ASN A 7 -15.45 -8.39 -12.85
CA ASN A 7 -14.55 -8.28 -11.67
C ASN A 7 -13.19 -8.94 -11.90
N SER A 8 -12.82 -9.18 -13.16
CA SER A 8 -11.62 -9.97 -13.51
C SER A 8 -10.33 -9.39 -12.94
N LEU A 9 -10.19 -8.06 -12.92
CA LEU A 9 -9.01 -7.37 -12.37
C LEU A 9 -8.84 -7.65 -10.87
N SER A 10 -9.89 -7.43 -10.09
CA SER A 10 -9.86 -7.68 -8.63
C SER A 10 -9.66 -9.16 -8.31
N ILE A 11 -10.29 -10.05 -9.08
CA ILE A 11 -10.12 -11.50 -8.92
C ILE A 11 -8.68 -11.91 -9.23
N PHE A 12 -8.08 -11.39 -10.31
CA PHE A 12 -6.71 -11.68 -10.70
C PHE A 12 -5.73 -11.29 -9.58
N PHE A 13 -5.79 -10.05 -9.10
CA PHE A 13 -4.92 -9.61 -8.00
C PHE A 13 -5.23 -10.31 -6.68
N GLY A 14 -6.48 -10.61 -6.40
CA GLY A 14 -6.87 -11.40 -5.21
C GLY A 14 -6.27 -12.81 -5.22
N VAL A 15 -6.27 -13.48 -6.37
CA VAL A 15 -5.64 -14.81 -6.53
C VAL A 15 -4.12 -14.72 -6.36
N LEU A 16 -3.48 -13.71 -6.93
CA LEU A 16 -2.04 -13.50 -6.75
C LEU A 16 -1.69 -13.23 -5.28
N LEU A 17 -2.45 -12.38 -4.60
CA LEU A 17 -2.24 -12.08 -3.17
C LEU A 17 -2.35 -13.35 -2.32
N VAL A 18 -3.44 -14.11 -2.47
CA VAL A 18 -3.65 -15.34 -1.69
C VAL A 18 -2.57 -16.37 -2.02
N GLY A 19 -2.24 -16.54 -3.31
CA GLY A 19 -1.16 -17.44 -3.74
C GLY A 19 0.20 -17.06 -3.16
N SER A 20 0.53 -15.78 -3.14
CA SER A 20 1.78 -15.26 -2.56
C SER A 20 1.82 -15.47 -1.04
N LEU A 21 0.72 -15.19 -0.32
CA LEU A 21 0.66 -15.42 1.13
C LEU A 21 0.81 -16.91 1.48
N ILE A 22 0.17 -17.80 0.72
CA ILE A 22 0.33 -19.24 0.89
C ILE A 22 1.79 -19.64 0.60
N GLY A 23 2.35 -19.21 -0.52
CA GLY A 23 3.75 -19.49 -0.87
C GLY A 23 4.72 -18.98 0.20
N GLN A 24 4.54 -17.75 0.67
CA GLN A 24 5.34 -17.14 1.74
C GLN A 24 5.23 -17.96 3.05
N SER A 25 4.04 -18.43 3.40
CA SER A 25 3.84 -19.20 4.64
C SER A 25 4.62 -20.52 4.67
N PHE A 26 4.77 -21.19 3.51
CA PHE A 26 5.56 -22.42 3.42
C PHE A 26 7.05 -22.15 3.27
N ALA A 27 7.44 -21.22 2.41
CA ALA A 27 8.84 -20.85 2.21
C ALA A 27 9.46 -20.26 3.49
N GLY A 28 8.74 -19.35 4.15
CA GLY A 28 9.17 -18.74 5.41
C GLY A 28 9.27 -19.75 6.56
N LEU A 29 8.31 -20.68 6.68
CA LEU A 29 8.42 -21.78 7.64
C LEU A 29 9.68 -22.61 7.40
N HIS A 30 9.99 -22.89 6.14
CA HIS A 30 11.16 -23.71 5.79
C HIS A 30 12.46 -22.99 6.17
N GLN A 31 12.53 -21.71 5.85
CA GLN A 31 13.67 -20.85 6.22
C GLN A 31 13.81 -20.74 7.74
N PHE A 32 12.73 -20.41 8.44
CA PHE A 32 12.71 -20.32 9.91
C PHE A 32 13.19 -21.60 10.59
N ASN A 33 12.68 -22.77 10.14
CA ASN A 33 13.07 -24.05 10.71
C ASN A 33 14.53 -24.43 10.37
N ALA A 34 15.04 -24.02 9.22
CA ALA A 34 16.45 -24.24 8.88
C ALA A 34 17.37 -23.41 9.78
N ASP A 35 17.01 -22.18 10.06
CA ASP A 35 17.74 -21.28 10.96
C ASP A 35 17.68 -21.80 12.41
N ALA A 36 16.51 -22.22 12.89
CA ALA A 36 16.32 -22.81 14.21
C ALA A 36 17.20 -24.05 14.42
N LEU A 37 17.28 -24.95 13.43
CA LEU A 37 18.16 -26.12 13.49
C LEU A 37 19.64 -25.75 13.57
N THR A 38 20.06 -24.70 12.88
CA THR A 38 21.44 -24.20 12.92
C THR A 38 21.82 -23.70 14.31
N HIS A 39 20.86 -23.11 15.03
CA HIS A 39 21.04 -22.58 16.39
C HIS A 39 20.65 -23.58 17.49
N HIS A 40 20.36 -24.83 17.14
CA HIS A 40 19.92 -25.89 18.08
C HIS A 40 18.60 -25.59 18.79
N GLU A 41 17.69 -24.89 18.09
CA GLU A 41 16.38 -24.52 18.60
C GLU A 41 15.26 -25.45 18.11
N SER A 42 14.06 -25.28 18.68
CA SER A 42 12.91 -26.09 18.30
C SER A 42 12.25 -25.57 17.03
N THR A 43 12.01 -26.46 16.07
CA THR A 43 11.28 -26.15 14.84
C THR A 43 9.80 -25.87 15.08
N TYR A 44 9.20 -25.09 14.20
CA TYR A 44 7.77 -24.76 14.25
C TYR A 44 6.97 -25.64 13.29
N THR A 45 5.74 -25.95 13.66
CA THR A 45 4.71 -26.43 12.75
C THR A 45 4.19 -25.27 11.89
N TRP A 46 3.56 -25.57 10.76
CA TRP A 46 2.99 -24.54 9.89
C TRP A 46 2.01 -23.61 10.64
N PHE A 47 1.10 -24.18 11.43
CA PHE A 47 0.13 -23.37 12.19
C PHE A 47 0.80 -22.46 13.21
N ARG A 48 1.84 -22.96 13.92
CA ARG A 48 2.61 -22.16 14.86
C ARG A 48 3.35 -21.02 14.17
N TYR A 49 3.91 -21.28 12.98
CA TYR A 49 4.62 -20.27 12.20
C TYR A 49 3.70 -19.16 11.70
N VAL A 50 2.58 -19.49 11.05
CA VAL A 50 1.65 -18.48 10.51
C VAL A 50 0.94 -17.64 11.60
N THR A 51 0.97 -18.09 12.85
CA THR A 51 0.47 -17.34 14.01
C THR A 51 1.60 -16.70 14.82
N SER A 52 2.84 -16.79 14.38
CA SER A 52 4.01 -16.22 15.05
C SER A 52 4.17 -14.72 14.75
N SER A 53 5.01 -14.08 15.58
CA SER A 53 5.38 -12.67 15.40
C SER A 53 6.26 -12.45 14.16
N GLU A 54 7.04 -13.44 13.80
CA GLU A 54 7.91 -13.44 12.62
C GLU A 54 7.06 -13.31 11.35
N PHE A 55 6.16 -14.27 11.12
CA PHE A 55 5.29 -14.23 9.95
C PHE A 55 4.36 -13.02 9.94
N GLY A 56 3.78 -12.69 11.10
CA GLY A 56 2.92 -11.51 11.25
C GLY A 56 3.68 -10.21 11.01
N GLY A 57 4.93 -10.12 11.44
CA GLY A 57 5.83 -9.00 11.19
C GLY A 57 6.08 -8.80 9.69
N ASP A 58 6.52 -9.85 9.01
CA ASP A 58 6.83 -9.83 7.57
C ASP A 58 5.62 -9.42 6.71
N VAL A 59 4.44 -9.96 7.02
CA VAL A 59 3.21 -9.59 6.29
C VAL A 59 2.84 -8.13 6.53
N MET A 60 2.87 -7.66 7.78
CA MET A 60 2.47 -6.29 8.12
C MET A 60 3.51 -5.25 7.64
N GLU A 61 4.78 -5.63 7.56
CA GLU A 61 5.86 -4.82 7.02
C GLU A 61 5.63 -4.49 5.54
N ASN A 62 5.24 -5.47 4.74
CA ASN A 62 4.88 -5.25 3.34
C ASN A 62 3.58 -4.46 3.20
N TRP A 63 2.54 -4.81 3.96
CA TRP A 63 1.25 -4.15 3.82
C TRP A 63 1.29 -2.67 4.22
N GLN A 64 2.06 -2.32 5.26
CA GLN A 64 2.16 -0.93 5.68
C GLN A 64 2.82 -0.06 4.59
N SER A 65 3.86 -0.55 3.90
CA SER A 65 4.53 0.21 2.85
C SER A 65 3.61 0.43 1.63
N GLU A 66 2.88 -0.60 1.22
CA GLU A 66 1.88 -0.51 0.14
C GLU A 66 0.78 0.52 0.45
N PHE A 67 0.22 0.49 1.66
CA PHE A 67 -0.80 1.46 2.05
C PHE A 67 -0.23 2.88 2.22
N LEU A 68 1.03 3.03 2.64
CA LEU A 68 1.72 4.32 2.64
C LEU A 68 1.87 4.85 1.22
N GLN A 69 2.34 3.99 0.31
CA GLN A 69 2.51 4.32 -1.11
C GLN A 69 1.24 4.93 -1.69
N PHE A 70 0.11 4.21 -1.58
CA PHE A 70 -1.16 4.70 -2.11
C PHE A 70 -1.67 5.94 -1.37
N SER A 71 -1.47 6.05 -0.06
CA SER A 71 -1.84 7.24 0.69
C SER A 71 -1.10 8.47 0.21
N LEU A 72 0.22 8.38 0.05
CA LEU A 72 1.04 9.48 -0.44
C LEU A 72 0.75 9.80 -1.91
N TYR A 73 0.55 8.77 -2.74
CA TYR A 73 0.24 8.95 -4.15
C TYR A 73 -1.09 9.70 -4.35
N ILE A 74 -2.16 9.26 -3.68
CA ILE A 74 -3.47 9.93 -3.72
C ILE A 74 -3.36 11.40 -3.28
N LEU A 75 -2.64 11.67 -2.18
CA LEU A 75 -2.50 13.04 -1.67
C LEU A 75 -1.61 13.90 -2.56
N SER A 76 -0.48 13.35 -3.01
CA SER A 76 0.50 14.13 -3.78
C SER A 76 -0.04 14.51 -5.15
N THR A 77 -0.80 13.64 -5.82
CA THR A 77 -1.38 13.92 -7.15
C THR A 77 -2.44 15.01 -7.15
N VAL A 78 -3.00 15.36 -5.98
CA VAL A 78 -3.89 16.53 -5.86
C VAL A 78 -3.14 17.84 -6.06
N TRP A 79 -1.87 17.94 -5.58
CA TRP A 79 -1.15 19.21 -5.47
C TRP A 79 0.15 19.24 -6.28
N LEU A 80 0.74 18.09 -6.58
CA LEU A 80 2.01 17.99 -7.25
C LEU A 80 1.82 17.63 -8.73
N LEU A 81 2.58 18.30 -9.58
CA LEU A 81 2.55 18.13 -11.02
C LEU A 81 3.83 17.45 -11.52
N GLN A 82 3.67 16.42 -12.34
CA GLN A 82 4.70 15.91 -13.21
C GLN A 82 4.29 16.14 -14.67
N ARG A 83 4.86 17.19 -15.29
CA ARG A 83 4.57 17.53 -16.67
C ARG A 83 4.87 16.34 -17.60
N GLY A 84 3.91 16.02 -18.44
CA GLY A 84 4.00 14.94 -19.41
C GLY A 84 3.62 13.55 -18.87
N SER A 85 3.34 13.38 -17.57
CA SER A 85 2.89 12.12 -17.00
C SER A 85 1.39 11.92 -17.16
N SER A 86 0.96 10.65 -17.38
CA SER A 86 -0.45 10.25 -17.26
C SER A 86 -0.92 10.18 -15.81
N GLU A 87 0.04 10.02 -14.88
CA GLU A 87 -0.21 9.91 -13.45
C GLU A 87 -0.47 11.25 -12.75
N SER A 88 -0.46 12.34 -13.49
CA SER A 88 -0.63 13.70 -12.98
C SER A 88 -1.84 14.36 -13.61
N GLU A 89 -2.57 15.16 -12.84
CA GLU A 89 -3.62 16.02 -13.39
C GLU A 89 -3.06 17.05 -14.38
N SER A 90 -3.92 17.62 -15.21
CA SER A 90 -3.54 18.74 -16.08
C SER A 90 -3.20 19.97 -15.22
N PRO A 91 -2.31 20.87 -15.68
CA PRO A 91 -1.93 22.05 -14.90
C PRO A 91 -3.11 22.95 -14.49
N GLU A 92 -4.19 22.95 -15.29
CA GLU A 92 -5.40 23.73 -15.04
C GLU A 92 -6.31 23.12 -13.97
N ASP A 93 -6.19 21.83 -13.73
CA ASP A 93 -7.05 21.05 -12.81
C ASP A 93 -6.38 20.73 -11.46
N LEU A 94 -5.16 21.23 -11.25
CA LEU A 94 -4.46 21.00 -9.98
C LEU A 94 -5.21 21.57 -8.77
N GLY A 95 -5.19 20.84 -7.69
CA GLY A 95 -5.81 21.20 -6.42
C GLY A 95 -7.20 20.61 -6.23
N LEU A 96 -7.90 21.12 -5.24
CA LEU A 96 -9.26 20.65 -4.96
C LEU A 96 -10.21 21.12 -6.06
N MET A 97 -10.74 20.16 -6.79
CA MET A 97 -11.71 20.41 -7.84
C MET A 97 -13.00 21.04 -7.30
N SER A 98 -13.74 21.74 -8.17
CA SER A 98 -15.01 22.39 -7.79
C SER A 98 -16.10 21.35 -7.44
N ASP A 99 -17.05 21.75 -6.60
CA ASP A 99 -18.26 20.95 -6.28
C ASP A 99 -19.02 20.51 -7.54
N LYS A 100 -18.95 21.30 -8.60
CA LYS A 100 -19.61 21.01 -9.88
C LYS A 100 -18.92 19.87 -10.62
N SER A 101 -17.61 19.89 -10.73
CA SER A 101 -16.84 18.83 -11.37
C SER A 101 -16.92 17.52 -10.58
N GLN A 102 -16.93 17.61 -9.25
CA GLN A 102 -17.07 16.46 -8.34
C GLN A 102 -18.52 15.99 -8.16
N LEU A 103 -19.50 16.64 -8.76
CA LEU A 103 -20.93 16.26 -8.70
C LEU A 103 -21.47 16.13 -7.27
N VAL A 104 -21.06 17.03 -6.36
CA VAL A 104 -21.45 16.99 -4.94
C VAL A 104 -22.37 18.14 -4.55
N GLY A 105 -23.07 17.96 -3.44
CA GLY A 105 -24.03 18.94 -2.91
C GLY A 105 -25.17 19.23 -3.92
N ARG A 106 -25.36 20.50 -4.28
CA ARG A 106 -26.39 20.92 -5.23
C ARG A 106 -26.15 20.44 -6.66
N TYR A 107 -24.94 20.01 -6.99
CA TYR A 107 -24.58 19.49 -8.31
C TYR A 107 -24.68 17.97 -8.41
N ALA A 108 -25.03 17.30 -7.32
CA ALA A 108 -25.23 15.85 -7.31
C ALA A 108 -26.37 15.45 -8.25
N LYS A 109 -26.15 14.39 -9.02
CA LYS A 109 -27.14 13.83 -9.95
C LYS A 109 -28.14 12.94 -9.23
N ARG A 110 -29.25 12.56 -9.92
CA ARG A 110 -30.27 11.66 -9.36
C ARG A 110 -29.67 10.34 -8.87
N ASN A 111 -28.74 9.78 -9.60
CA ASN A 111 -28.04 8.51 -9.30
C ASN A 111 -26.76 8.68 -8.49
N SER A 112 -26.40 9.89 -8.03
CA SER A 112 -25.25 10.09 -7.14
C SER A 112 -25.50 9.42 -5.79
N PRO A 113 -24.43 8.89 -5.17
CA PRO A 113 -24.52 8.30 -3.84
C PRO A 113 -25.14 9.25 -2.80
N PRO A 114 -25.89 8.74 -1.81
CA PRO A 114 -26.59 9.61 -0.86
C PRO A 114 -25.66 10.58 -0.09
N TRP A 115 -24.46 10.15 0.22
CA TRP A 115 -23.49 10.98 0.96
C TRP A 115 -22.87 12.10 0.12
N ALA A 116 -22.83 11.95 -1.21
CA ALA A 116 -22.45 13.02 -2.11
C ALA A 116 -23.47 14.19 -2.11
N LYS A 117 -24.72 13.91 -1.71
CA LYS A 117 -25.81 14.90 -1.55
C LYS A 117 -25.87 15.50 -0.16
N ALA A 118 -25.12 14.95 0.81
CA ALA A 118 -25.08 15.44 2.17
C ALA A 118 -24.28 16.73 2.32
N SER A 119 -24.24 17.27 3.52
CA SER A 119 -23.43 18.42 3.91
C SER A 119 -22.67 18.14 5.21
N GLY A 120 -21.69 18.97 5.54
CA GLY A 120 -20.94 18.88 6.79
C GLY A 120 -20.10 17.59 6.90
N PRO A 121 -19.96 17.01 8.13
CA PRO A 121 -19.03 15.88 8.37
C PRO A 121 -19.28 14.66 7.51
N ARG A 122 -20.53 14.35 7.15
CA ARG A 122 -20.87 13.19 6.31
C ARG A 122 -20.32 13.36 4.90
N ARG A 123 -20.44 14.56 4.35
CA ARG A 123 -19.89 14.90 3.05
C ARG A 123 -18.36 14.83 3.10
N PHE A 124 -17.73 15.44 4.09
CA PHE A 124 -16.28 15.42 4.28
C PHE A 124 -15.72 13.99 4.36
N LEU A 125 -16.36 13.12 5.17
CA LEU A 125 -15.94 11.71 5.27
C LEU A 125 -16.06 10.97 3.94
N TYR A 126 -17.09 11.27 3.15
CA TYR A 126 -17.29 10.61 1.87
C TYR A 126 -16.30 11.10 0.79
N GLU A 127 -16.10 12.41 0.71
CA GLU A 127 -15.16 13.03 -0.24
C GLU A 127 -13.71 12.58 -0.01
N ASN A 128 -13.37 12.24 1.23
CA ASN A 128 -12.04 11.79 1.62
C ASN A 128 -11.98 10.30 1.98
N SER A 129 -13.02 9.52 1.68
CA SER A 129 -13.14 8.14 2.15
C SER A 129 -12.01 7.22 1.66
N LEU A 130 -11.52 7.42 0.44
CA LEU A 130 -10.41 6.64 -0.12
C LEU A 130 -9.13 6.87 0.68
N ILE A 131 -8.73 8.13 0.83
CA ILE A 131 -7.51 8.45 1.59
C ILE A 131 -7.62 8.08 3.06
N LEU A 132 -8.80 8.25 3.68
CA LEU A 132 -9.04 7.85 5.06
C LEU A 132 -8.90 6.33 5.23
N ALA A 133 -9.43 5.54 4.30
CA ALA A 133 -9.31 4.09 4.32
C ALA A 133 -7.85 3.64 4.15
N MET A 134 -7.12 4.18 3.16
CA MET A 134 -5.72 3.85 2.92
C MET A 134 -4.84 4.24 4.13
N THR A 135 -5.03 5.44 4.68
CA THR A 135 -4.30 5.91 5.86
C THR A 135 -4.62 5.07 7.11
N PHE A 136 -5.87 4.64 7.28
CA PHE A 136 -6.23 3.74 8.36
C PHE A 136 -5.54 2.37 8.23
N CYS A 137 -5.52 1.81 7.02
CA CYS A 137 -4.81 0.56 6.75
C CYS A 137 -3.30 0.71 6.98
N PHE A 138 -2.70 1.84 6.55
CA PHE A 138 -1.30 2.15 6.80
C PHE A 138 -0.97 2.15 8.29
N PHE A 139 -1.63 2.98 9.07
CA PHE A 139 -1.34 3.05 10.51
C PHE A 139 -1.67 1.75 11.25
N GLY A 140 -2.72 1.06 10.83
CA GLY A 140 -3.08 -0.25 11.39
C GLY A 140 -2.01 -1.31 11.15
N SER A 141 -1.56 -1.46 9.91
CA SER A 141 -0.49 -2.42 9.57
C SER A 141 0.87 -2.02 10.17
N TRP A 142 1.20 -0.71 10.20
CA TRP A 142 2.43 -0.23 10.81
C TRP A 142 2.47 -0.44 12.33
N LEU A 143 1.34 -0.24 12.99
CA LEU A 143 1.18 -0.59 14.41
C LEU A 143 1.34 -2.11 14.63
N CYS A 144 0.71 -2.94 13.80
CA CYS A 144 0.85 -4.40 13.87
C CYS A 144 2.29 -4.84 13.60
N GLN A 145 2.97 -4.24 12.61
CA GLN A 145 4.40 -4.47 12.36
C GLN A 145 5.23 -4.12 13.61
N SER A 146 5.00 -2.97 14.23
CA SER A 146 5.76 -2.55 15.41
C SER A 146 5.62 -3.52 16.59
N VAL A 147 4.43 -4.06 16.81
CA VAL A 147 4.17 -5.04 17.88
C VAL A 147 4.81 -6.39 17.57
N ASN A 148 4.67 -6.87 16.35
CA ASN A 148 5.25 -8.15 15.94
C ASN A 148 6.78 -8.06 15.86
N GLY A 149 7.32 -7.00 15.25
CA GLY A 149 8.76 -6.75 15.17
C GLY A 149 9.40 -6.65 16.56
N TRP A 150 8.77 -5.93 17.49
CA TRP A 150 9.22 -5.89 18.88
C TRP A 150 9.29 -7.28 19.54
N ARG A 151 8.29 -8.13 19.32
CA ARG A 151 8.26 -9.48 19.86
C ARG A 151 9.34 -10.37 19.23
N ALA A 152 9.49 -10.30 17.91
CA ALA A 152 10.51 -11.04 17.18
C ALA A 152 11.91 -10.59 17.62
N TYR A 153 12.16 -9.28 17.72
CA TYR A 153 13.40 -8.70 18.21
C TYR A 153 13.75 -9.20 19.62
N ASN A 154 12.79 -9.12 20.56
CA ASN A 154 13.03 -9.60 21.93
C ASN A 154 13.23 -11.12 22.00
N HIS A 155 12.59 -11.90 21.15
CA HIS A 155 12.84 -13.33 21.04
C HIS A 155 14.30 -13.59 20.65
N GLN A 156 14.79 -12.90 19.62
CA GLN A 156 16.17 -12.99 19.16
C GLN A 156 17.17 -12.53 20.23
N GLN A 157 16.86 -11.45 20.97
CA GLN A 157 17.71 -11.00 22.09
C GLN A 157 17.86 -12.08 23.17
N LEU A 158 16.76 -12.75 23.53
CA LEU A 158 16.80 -13.85 24.51
C LEU A 158 17.62 -15.05 24.03
N GLU A 159 17.55 -15.39 22.75
CA GLU A 159 18.35 -16.44 22.12
C GLU A 159 19.85 -16.13 22.23
N HIS A 160 20.22 -14.86 22.02
CA HIS A 160 21.60 -14.38 22.15
C HIS A 160 22.01 -14.08 23.61
N LYS A 161 21.13 -14.34 24.60
CA LYS A 161 21.33 -14.04 26.01
C LYS A 161 21.54 -12.56 26.31
N GLU A 162 20.91 -11.72 25.50
CA GLU A 162 20.92 -10.28 25.65
C GLU A 162 19.64 -9.80 26.36
N SER A 163 19.62 -8.52 26.76
CA SER A 163 18.48 -7.94 27.46
C SER A 163 17.36 -7.54 26.47
N THR A 164 16.13 -7.83 26.84
CA THR A 164 14.95 -7.38 26.10
C THR A 164 14.69 -5.89 26.31
N ILE A 165 13.99 -5.29 25.35
CA ILE A 165 13.56 -3.89 25.40
C ILE A 165 12.04 -3.78 25.47
N THR A 166 11.53 -2.65 25.94
CA THR A 166 10.10 -2.36 25.92
C THR A 166 9.63 -2.01 24.51
N TRP A 167 8.33 -2.12 24.26
CA TRP A 167 7.74 -1.71 22.97
C TRP A 167 7.97 -0.22 22.66
N GLY A 168 7.94 0.65 23.69
CA GLY A 168 8.26 2.07 23.52
C GLY A 168 9.70 2.31 23.08
N GLU A 169 10.65 1.56 23.61
CA GLU A 169 12.06 1.63 23.21
C GLU A 169 12.28 1.08 21.80
N TYR A 170 11.48 0.08 21.37
CA TYR A 170 11.57 -0.48 20.03
C TYR A 170 11.23 0.55 18.93
N TRP A 171 10.37 1.53 19.19
CA TRP A 171 10.11 2.64 18.26
C TRP A 171 11.34 3.53 18.02
N GLY A 172 12.28 3.56 18.93
CA GLY A 172 13.59 4.22 18.77
C GLY A 172 14.70 3.31 18.26
N ASN A 173 14.42 2.01 18.05
CA ASN A 173 15.41 1.03 17.66
C ASN A 173 15.70 1.07 16.16
N ALA A 174 16.96 0.81 15.79
CA ALA A 174 17.39 0.81 14.39
C ALA A 174 16.71 -0.31 13.59
N ASP A 175 16.44 -1.47 14.15
CA ASP A 175 15.76 -2.59 13.48
C ASP A 175 14.37 -2.18 12.96
N PHE A 176 13.56 -1.49 13.79
CA PHE A 176 12.25 -1.01 13.39
C PHE A 176 12.30 -0.05 12.18
N TRP A 177 13.24 0.90 12.23
CA TRP A 177 13.36 1.91 11.17
C TRP A 177 14.02 1.37 9.92
N ASP A 178 15.00 0.47 10.05
CA ASP A 178 15.63 -0.18 8.90
C ASP A 178 14.59 -0.94 8.07
N ARG A 179 13.79 -1.79 8.71
CA ARG A 179 12.68 -2.52 8.08
C ARG A 179 11.65 -1.59 7.43
N SER A 180 11.24 -0.54 8.15
CA SER A 180 10.26 0.42 7.61
C SER A 180 10.80 1.18 6.39
N LEU A 181 12.01 1.74 6.50
CA LEU A 181 12.61 2.56 5.45
C LEU A 181 13.02 1.74 4.22
N GLN A 182 13.48 0.50 4.40
CA GLN A 182 13.81 -0.41 3.31
C GLN A 182 12.59 -0.67 2.41
N ASN A 183 11.43 -0.91 3.00
CA ASN A 183 10.20 -1.10 2.27
C ASN A 183 9.70 0.20 1.63
N TRP A 184 9.71 1.33 2.36
CA TRP A 184 9.31 2.62 1.81
C TRP A 184 10.15 3.04 0.61
N GLN A 185 11.46 2.75 0.63
CA GLN A 185 12.37 3.03 -0.48
C GLN A 185 11.90 2.34 -1.78
N SER A 186 11.51 1.06 -1.73
CA SER A 186 11.04 0.33 -2.91
C SER A 186 9.73 0.90 -3.47
N GLU A 187 8.81 1.28 -2.60
CA GLU A 187 7.54 1.87 -2.97
C GLU A 187 7.70 3.25 -3.64
N PHE A 188 8.56 4.09 -3.08
CA PHE A 188 8.84 5.40 -3.67
C PHE A 188 9.57 5.29 -5.01
N LEU A 189 10.43 4.27 -5.19
CA LEU A 189 11.04 3.98 -6.47
C LEU A 189 9.98 3.57 -7.51
N ALA A 190 9.01 2.73 -7.13
CA ALA A 190 7.95 2.26 -8.02
C ALA A 190 7.08 3.44 -8.53
N ILE A 191 6.55 4.28 -7.63
CA ILE A 191 5.77 5.48 -8.00
C ILE A 191 6.59 6.46 -8.84
N GLY A 192 7.80 6.78 -8.38
CA GLY A 192 8.68 7.71 -9.09
C GLY A 192 9.01 7.22 -10.50
N SER A 193 9.20 5.91 -10.66
CA SER A 193 9.40 5.29 -11.97
C SER A 193 8.17 5.42 -12.86
N MET A 194 6.98 5.15 -12.35
CA MET A 194 5.73 5.32 -13.10
C MET A 194 5.53 6.77 -13.54
N ALA A 195 5.67 7.72 -12.62
CA ALA A 195 5.53 9.14 -12.94
C ALA A 195 6.48 9.61 -14.06
N VAL A 196 7.72 9.07 -14.10
CA VAL A 196 8.71 9.44 -15.12
C VAL A 196 8.53 8.62 -16.42
N PHE A 197 8.33 7.31 -16.31
CA PHE A 197 8.26 6.45 -17.50
C PHE A 197 7.04 6.72 -18.34
N THR A 198 5.90 7.06 -17.76
CA THR A 198 4.67 7.41 -18.49
C THR A 198 4.82 8.68 -19.35
N ILE A 199 5.84 9.50 -19.11
CA ILE A 199 6.16 10.63 -19.99
C ILE A 199 6.55 10.12 -21.38
N TYR A 200 7.42 9.12 -21.45
CA TYR A 200 8.09 8.68 -22.69
C TYR A 200 7.61 7.33 -23.21
N LEU A 201 7.23 6.42 -22.31
CA LEU A 201 6.83 5.06 -22.67
C LEU A 201 5.32 4.94 -22.84
N ARG A 202 4.89 3.92 -23.61
CA ARG A 202 3.48 3.68 -23.92
C ARG A 202 3.16 2.19 -23.80
N GLN A 203 1.97 1.92 -23.26
CA GLN A 203 1.35 0.61 -23.30
C GLN A 203 -0.03 0.75 -23.92
N ARG A 204 -0.20 0.26 -25.16
CA ARG A 204 -1.48 0.31 -25.85
C ARG A 204 -2.58 -0.37 -25.05
N GLY A 205 -3.67 0.35 -24.77
CA GLY A 205 -4.87 -0.15 -24.11
C GLY A 205 -4.78 -0.19 -22.56
N SER A 206 -3.68 0.25 -21.96
CA SER A 206 -3.59 0.42 -20.51
C SER A 206 -4.15 1.77 -20.09
N PRO A 207 -5.03 1.84 -19.06
CA PRO A 207 -5.45 3.12 -18.49
C PRO A 207 -4.30 3.87 -17.79
N GLU A 208 -3.23 3.16 -17.41
CA GLU A 208 -2.02 3.73 -16.77
C GLU A 208 -1.04 4.32 -17.79
N SER A 209 -1.45 4.47 -19.05
CA SER A 209 -0.59 4.96 -20.13
C SER A 209 -1.32 5.94 -21.02
N LYS A 210 -0.62 6.95 -21.49
CA LYS A 210 -1.12 7.83 -22.53
C LYS A 210 -1.40 7.07 -23.83
N PRO A 211 -2.34 7.55 -24.68
CA PRO A 211 -2.49 7.06 -26.04
C PRO A 211 -1.16 7.04 -26.80
N VAL A 212 -0.91 6.01 -27.61
CA VAL A 212 0.40 5.78 -28.26
C VAL A 212 0.86 7.01 -29.06
N GLY A 213 -0.07 7.73 -29.70
CA GLY A 213 0.21 8.93 -30.49
C GLY A 213 0.23 10.25 -29.70
N ALA A 214 0.01 10.23 -28.40
CA ALA A 214 0.00 11.45 -27.60
C ALA A 214 1.42 12.04 -27.43
N ALA A 215 1.50 13.37 -27.44
CA ALA A 215 2.77 14.09 -27.25
C ALA A 215 3.39 13.79 -25.88
N HIS A 216 4.72 13.92 -25.78
CA HIS A 216 5.41 13.65 -24.51
C HIS A 216 5.06 14.66 -23.42
N ASP A 217 4.78 15.91 -23.78
CA ASP A 217 4.41 16.99 -22.86
C ASP A 217 2.92 17.04 -22.51
N ALA A 218 2.09 16.21 -23.14
CA ALA A 218 0.68 16.08 -22.78
C ALA A 218 0.54 15.43 -21.39
N THR A 219 -0.09 16.14 -20.47
CA THR A 219 -0.23 15.76 -19.05
C THR A 219 -1.69 15.40 -18.75
N GLY A 220 -1.92 14.43 -17.86
CA GLY A 220 -3.27 14.06 -17.41
C GLY A 220 -4.14 13.38 -18.47
N ILE A 221 -3.54 12.83 -19.51
CA ILE A 221 -4.26 12.10 -20.57
C ILE A 221 -4.00 10.62 -20.40
N SER A 222 -5.04 9.82 -20.19
CA SER A 222 -5.01 8.36 -20.18
C SER A 222 -5.80 7.76 -21.33
N ASN A 223 -5.58 6.47 -21.65
CA ASN A 223 -6.33 5.73 -22.68
C ASN A 223 -7.79 5.48 -22.27
#